data_d2861d99e3e196a7703328953c2e9163
#
_entry.id   d2861d99e3e196a7703328953c2e9163
#
_cell.length_a   1.000
_cell.length_b   1.000
_cell.length_c   1.000
_cell.angle_alpha   90.00
_cell.angle_beta   90.00
_cell.angle_gamma   90.00
#
_symmetry.space_group_name_H-M   'P 1'
#
loop_
_entity.id
_entity.type
_entity.pdbx_description
1 polymer ?
#
loop_
_entity_poly.entity_id
_entity_poly.type
_entity_poly.pdbx_seq_one_letter_code
_entity_poly.pdbx_strand_id
1 'polypeptide(L)'
;MGQGQATLMLVICAAMWSFAGTWIKLVDFHPIVINSARGIFAVLSILVYFAIKKIKISVQKEAIIGGVILASVMTVTVCALSLTTAANAIILQYMSPVYVLLISVIFFKQKARGKDILVVIFSILGVALFFIDKVEAGSLLGNILGICGGILFAISFIYNNRAKVNPLHIVFWGCLFSTIIGIPFFFIYPPHFTALGTVAV
;
A
#
# COMPACT_ATOMS: atom_id res chain seq x y z
N MET A 1 -8.45 2.71 24.05
CA MET A 1 -9.43 2.96 22.96
C MET A 1 -10.50 1.88 23.05
N GLY A 2 -11.79 2.25 23.07
CA GLY A 2 -12.89 1.29 23.00
C GLY A 2 -12.98 0.66 21.59
N GLN A 3 -13.52 -0.57 21.54
CA GLN A 3 -13.63 -1.33 20.28
C GLN A 3 -14.38 -0.56 19.19
N GLY A 4 -15.42 0.21 19.54
CA GLY A 4 -16.17 1.04 18.61
C GLY A 4 -15.37 2.21 18.02
N GLN A 5 -14.50 2.83 18.81
CA GLN A 5 -13.59 3.89 18.32
C GLN A 5 -12.55 3.37 17.33
N ALA A 6 -12.02 2.16 17.59
CA ALA A 6 -11.08 1.52 16.67
C ALA A 6 -11.76 1.19 15.33
N THR A 7 -12.99 0.66 15.37
CA THR A 7 -13.77 0.36 14.17
C THR A 7 -14.08 1.62 13.37
N LEU A 8 -14.51 2.70 14.03
CA LEU A 8 -14.77 3.98 13.37
C LEU A 8 -13.51 4.53 12.67
N MET A 9 -12.35 4.48 13.32
CA MET A 9 -11.08 4.90 12.72
C MET A 9 -10.71 4.06 11.50
N LEU A 10 -10.93 2.74 11.54
CA LEU A 10 -10.70 1.87 10.39
C LEU A 10 -11.60 2.23 9.20
N VAL A 11 -12.87 2.53 9.44
CA VAL A 11 -13.81 2.96 8.39
C VAL A 11 -13.37 4.27 7.78
N ILE A 12 -12.97 5.25 8.60
CA ILE A 12 -12.48 6.54 8.11
C ILE A 12 -11.20 6.34 7.27
N CYS A 13 -10.25 5.53 7.74
CA CYS A 13 -9.04 5.22 6.98
C CYS A 13 -9.35 4.54 5.65
N ALA A 14 -10.29 3.60 5.62
CA ALA A 14 -10.70 2.92 4.40
C ALA A 14 -11.35 3.89 3.40
N ALA A 15 -12.21 4.79 3.86
CA ALA A 15 -12.81 5.84 3.04
C ALA A 15 -11.73 6.78 2.45
N MET A 16 -10.78 7.24 3.26
CA MET A 16 -9.67 8.08 2.80
C MET A 16 -8.81 7.37 1.76
N TRP A 17 -8.56 6.07 1.93
CA TRP A 17 -7.80 5.28 0.95
C TRP A 17 -8.55 5.10 -0.38
N SER A 18 -9.87 4.96 -0.33
CA SER A 18 -10.71 4.89 -1.53
C SER A 18 -10.58 6.17 -2.38
N PHE A 19 -10.60 7.33 -1.75
CA PHE A 19 -10.36 8.61 -2.44
C PHE A 19 -8.95 8.70 -3.04
N ALA A 20 -7.93 8.20 -2.35
CA ALA A 20 -6.55 8.28 -2.83
C ALA A 20 -6.34 7.56 -4.18
N GLY A 21 -7.00 6.43 -4.42
CA GLY A 21 -6.95 5.71 -5.70
C GLY A 21 -7.47 6.54 -6.87
N THR A 22 -8.57 7.27 -6.67
CA THR A 22 -9.15 8.16 -7.68
C THR A 22 -8.23 9.33 -7.99
N TRP A 23 -7.65 9.98 -6.96
CA TRP A 23 -6.73 11.10 -7.15
C TRP A 23 -5.47 10.72 -7.91
N ILE A 24 -4.93 9.52 -7.70
CA ILE A 24 -3.74 9.02 -8.43
C ILE A 24 -4.02 8.97 -9.95
N LYS A 25 -5.25 8.64 -10.36
CA LYS A 25 -5.62 8.57 -11.79
C LYS A 25 -5.96 9.92 -12.40
N LEU A 26 -6.37 10.90 -11.59
CA LEU A 26 -6.70 12.25 -12.06
C LEU A 26 -5.45 13.12 -12.27
N VAL A 27 -4.31 12.74 -11.70
CA VAL A 27 -3.07 13.50 -11.78
C VAL A 27 -2.16 12.83 -12.82
N ASP A 28 -1.89 13.55 -13.89
CA ASP A 28 -1.03 13.09 -15.00
C ASP A 28 0.46 13.24 -14.67
N PHE A 29 0.87 12.67 -13.53
CA PHE A 29 2.26 12.65 -13.09
C PHE A 29 2.83 11.23 -13.13
N HIS A 30 4.14 11.14 -13.27
CA HIS A 30 4.81 9.84 -13.18
C HIS A 30 4.53 9.17 -11.83
N PRO A 31 4.19 7.86 -11.79
CA PRO A 31 3.76 7.15 -10.58
C PRO A 31 4.68 7.31 -9.38
N ILE A 32 5.99 7.23 -9.63
CA ILE A 32 7.01 7.35 -8.59
C ILE A 32 7.04 8.77 -8.01
N VAL A 33 6.78 9.80 -8.82
CA VAL A 33 6.66 11.20 -8.36
C VAL A 33 5.45 11.36 -7.44
N ILE A 34 4.31 10.78 -7.81
CA ILE A 34 3.10 10.78 -6.96
C ILE A 34 3.39 10.11 -5.61
N ASN A 35 4.05 8.94 -5.65
CA ASN A 35 4.39 8.20 -4.44
C ASN A 35 5.32 8.99 -3.52
N SER A 36 6.33 9.66 -4.10
CA SER A 36 7.27 10.50 -3.36
C SER A 36 6.58 11.73 -2.74
N ALA A 37 5.73 12.43 -3.49
CA ALA A 37 4.98 13.57 -2.98
C ALA A 37 4.10 13.16 -1.77
N ARG A 38 3.37 12.05 -1.88
CA ARG A 38 2.60 11.49 -0.75
C ARG A 38 3.51 11.16 0.44
N GLY A 39 4.69 10.60 0.16
CA GLY A 39 5.70 10.29 1.18
C GLY A 39 6.16 11.53 1.95
N ILE A 40 6.41 12.65 1.27
CA ILE A 40 6.79 13.93 1.90
C ILE A 40 5.72 14.37 2.91
N PHE A 41 4.46 14.45 2.49
CA PHE A 41 3.37 14.86 3.38
C PHE A 41 3.20 13.89 4.56
N ALA A 42 3.34 12.60 4.34
CA ALA A 42 3.26 11.59 5.39
C ALA A 42 4.42 11.73 6.40
N VAL A 43 5.65 11.89 5.93
CA VAL A 43 6.83 12.11 6.79
C VAL A 43 6.66 13.37 7.63
N LEU A 44 6.26 14.49 7.02
CA LEU A 44 6.01 15.75 7.75
C LEU A 44 4.94 15.58 8.82
N SER A 45 3.82 14.93 8.49
CA SER A 45 2.73 14.67 9.44
C SER A 45 3.18 13.80 10.61
N ILE A 46 3.98 12.75 10.35
CA ILE A 46 4.51 11.87 11.41
C ILE A 46 5.55 12.63 12.26
N LEU A 47 6.40 13.45 11.67
CA LEU A 47 7.36 14.29 12.41
C LEU A 47 6.66 15.27 13.35
N VAL A 48 5.60 15.95 12.88
CA VAL A 48 4.78 16.82 13.73
C VAL A 48 4.17 16.02 14.89
N TYR A 49 3.61 14.84 14.61
CA TYR A 49 3.07 13.97 15.65
C TYR A 49 4.14 13.55 16.67
N PHE A 50 5.33 13.15 16.20
CA PHE A 50 6.44 12.79 17.10
C PHE A 50 6.91 13.97 17.95
N ALA A 51 6.95 15.17 17.37
CA ALA A 51 7.31 16.39 18.11
C ALA A 51 6.28 16.70 19.21
N ILE A 52 4.98 16.66 18.90
CA ILE A 52 3.89 16.92 19.87
C ILE A 52 3.91 15.87 20.99
N LYS A 53 4.10 14.61 20.66
CA LYS A 53 4.11 13.49 21.63
C LYS A 53 5.48 13.27 22.28
N LYS A 54 6.51 14.06 21.92
CA LYS A 54 7.90 13.89 22.39
C LYS A 54 8.45 12.48 22.19
N ILE A 55 8.06 11.81 21.09
CA ILE A 55 8.51 10.47 20.73
C ILE A 55 9.85 10.58 20.00
N LYS A 56 10.87 9.87 20.46
CA LYS A 56 12.17 9.80 19.77
C LYS A 56 12.07 8.86 18.56
N ILE A 57 12.62 9.27 17.42
CA ILE A 57 12.69 8.44 16.23
C ILE A 57 13.56 7.20 16.53
N SER A 58 13.02 6.03 16.32
CA SER A 58 13.75 4.77 16.49
C SER A 58 14.54 4.43 15.23
N VAL A 59 15.84 4.19 15.39
CA VAL A 59 16.78 3.77 14.34
C VAL A 59 17.08 2.26 14.47
N GLN A 60 16.19 1.51 15.10
CA GLN A 60 16.34 0.06 15.23
C GLN A 60 16.28 -0.62 13.86
N LYS A 61 17.06 -1.69 13.70
CA LYS A 61 17.12 -2.46 12.44
C LYS A 61 15.75 -2.92 12.00
N GLU A 62 14.92 -3.33 12.95
CA GLU A 62 13.55 -3.78 12.70
C GLU A 62 12.66 -2.67 12.10
N ALA A 63 12.81 -1.43 12.55
CA ALA A 63 12.09 -0.30 11.99
C ALA A 63 12.53 0.01 10.56
N ILE A 64 13.84 -0.03 10.31
CA ILE A 64 14.43 0.25 9.01
C ILE A 64 14.05 -0.84 7.99
N ILE A 65 14.21 -2.12 8.35
CA ILE A 65 13.85 -3.25 7.47
C ILE A 65 12.36 -3.21 7.14
N GLY A 66 11.50 -3.03 8.17
CA GLY A 66 10.07 -2.87 7.96
C GLY A 66 9.73 -1.68 7.07
N GLY A 67 10.46 -0.58 7.22
CA GLY A 67 10.36 0.60 6.36
C GLY A 67 10.71 0.32 4.90
N VAL A 68 11.79 -0.42 4.62
CA VAL A 68 12.18 -0.83 3.27
C VAL A 68 11.08 -1.70 2.63
N ILE A 69 10.58 -2.68 3.37
CA ILE A 69 9.47 -3.53 2.90
C ILE A 69 8.25 -2.67 2.56
N LEU A 70 7.87 -1.75 3.45
CA LEU A 70 6.71 -0.89 3.25
C LEU A 70 6.90 0.08 2.06
N ALA A 71 8.09 0.65 1.89
CA ALA A 71 8.42 1.49 0.73
C ALA A 71 8.28 0.71 -0.58
N SER A 72 8.73 -0.55 -0.61
CA SER A 72 8.57 -1.44 -1.76
C SER A 72 7.09 -1.69 -2.08
N VAL A 73 6.27 -1.97 -1.05
CA VAL A 73 4.80 -2.10 -1.21
C VAL A 73 4.22 -0.85 -1.86
N MET A 74 4.51 0.33 -1.30
CA MET A 74 3.96 1.61 -1.77
C MET A 74 4.36 1.88 -3.22
N THR A 75 5.62 1.68 -3.58
CA THR A 75 6.14 1.93 -4.92
C THR A 75 5.51 0.98 -5.94
N VAL A 76 5.49 -0.33 -5.65
CA VAL A 76 4.92 -1.34 -6.54
C VAL A 76 3.42 -1.12 -6.73
N THR A 77 2.69 -0.78 -5.66
CA THR A 77 1.25 -0.47 -5.73
C THR A 77 0.95 0.71 -6.64
N VAL A 78 1.70 1.81 -6.51
CA VAL A 78 1.47 2.99 -7.35
C VAL A 78 1.82 2.70 -8.82
N CYS A 79 2.89 1.95 -9.08
CA CYS A 79 3.21 1.48 -10.43
C CYS A 79 2.12 0.57 -11.02
N ALA A 80 1.59 -0.36 -10.22
CA ALA A 80 0.47 -1.20 -10.66
C ALA A 80 -0.77 -0.37 -11.02
N LEU A 81 -1.16 0.56 -10.15
CA LEU A 81 -2.31 1.46 -10.36
C LEU A 81 -2.19 2.30 -11.64
N SER A 82 -0.98 2.65 -12.05
CA SER A 82 -0.74 3.44 -13.26
C SER A 82 -0.74 2.60 -14.53
N LEU A 83 -0.35 1.31 -14.44
CA LEU A 83 -0.20 0.42 -15.59
C LEU A 83 -1.43 -0.45 -15.87
N THR A 84 -2.33 -0.62 -14.91
CA THR A 84 -3.58 -1.37 -15.10
C THR A 84 -4.78 -0.59 -14.57
N THR A 85 -5.98 -1.16 -14.65
CA THR A 85 -7.15 -0.52 -14.05
C THR A 85 -7.01 -0.45 -12.54
N ALA A 86 -7.52 0.61 -11.91
CA ALA A 86 -7.45 0.75 -10.45
C ALA A 86 -8.11 -0.45 -9.75
N ALA A 87 -9.17 -0.96 -10.34
CA ALA A 87 -9.89 -2.12 -9.84
C ALA A 87 -9.03 -3.38 -9.87
N ASN A 88 -8.36 -3.69 -10.99
CA ASN A 88 -7.47 -4.84 -11.10
C ASN A 88 -6.32 -4.77 -10.09
N ALA A 89 -5.62 -3.62 -10.04
CA ALA A 89 -4.49 -3.43 -9.13
C ALA A 89 -4.89 -3.64 -7.66
N ILE A 90 -6.02 -3.04 -7.24
CA ILE A 90 -6.50 -3.10 -5.86
C ILE A 90 -6.98 -4.52 -5.51
N ILE A 91 -7.74 -5.17 -6.41
CA ILE A 91 -8.25 -6.52 -6.15
C ILE A 91 -7.11 -7.53 -6.04
N LEU A 92 -6.13 -7.47 -6.94
CA LEU A 92 -4.96 -8.34 -6.89
C LEU A 92 -4.12 -8.10 -5.62
N GLN A 93 -4.02 -6.86 -5.18
CA GLN A 93 -3.36 -6.53 -3.90
C GLN A 93 -4.16 -7.04 -2.70
N TYR A 94 -5.50 -6.95 -2.72
CA TYR A 94 -6.35 -7.44 -1.64
C TYR A 94 -6.46 -8.96 -1.56
N MET A 95 -5.85 -9.70 -2.49
CA MET A 95 -5.55 -11.12 -2.30
C MET A 95 -4.49 -11.38 -1.20
N SER A 96 -3.99 -10.34 -0.55
CA SER A 96 -2.98 -10.44 0.52
C SER A 96 -3.32 -11.46 1.63
N PRO A 97 -4.56 -11.68 2.10
CA PRO A 97 -4.86 -12.75 3.06
C PRO A 97 -4.50 -14.15 2.55
N VAL A 98 -4.68 -14.39 1.24
CA VAL A 98 -4.29 -15.65 0.59
C VAL A 98 -2.78 -15.82 0.65
N TYR A 99 -2.04 -14.77 0.30
CA TYR A 99 -0.57 -14.79 0.35
C TYR A 99 -0.05 -14.92 1.78
N VAL A 100 -0.68 -14.27 2.77
CA VAL A 100 -0.34 -14.43 4.20
C VAL A 100 -0.50 -15.88 4.62
N LEU A 101 -1.61 -16.52 4.26
CA LEU A 101 -1.84 -17.94 4.60
C LEU A 101 -0.80 -18.84 3.93
N LEU A 102 -0.56 -18.68 2.63
CA LEU A 102 0.43 -19.47 1.89
C LEU A 102 1.83 -19.32 2.50
N ILE A 103 2.29 -18.09 2.75
CA ILE A 103 3.59 -17.84 3.37
C ILE A 103 3.65 -18.45 4.77
N SER A 104 2.57 -18.33 5.56
CA SER A 104 2.52 -18.84 6.93
C SER A 104 2.59 -20.37 6.97
N VAL A 105 1.93 -21.04 6.04
CA VAL A 105 1.94 -22.52 5.97
C VAL A 105 3.27 -23.03 5.42
N ILE A 106 3.76 -22.45 4.30
CA ILE A 106 4.94 -22.94 3.59
C ILE A 106 6.22 -22.63 4.36
N PHE A 107 6.43 -21.37 4.75
CA PHE A 107 7.69 -20.92 5.37
C PHE A 107 7.69 -21.08 6.88
N PHE A 108 6.57 -20.88 7.56
CA PHE A 108 6.50 -20.97 9.01
C PHE A 108 5.89 -22.26 9.52
N LYS A 109 5.50 -23.18 8.60
CA LYS A 109 4.91 -24.49 8.94
C LYS A 109 3.74 -24.38 9.92
N GLN A 110 3.01 -23.25 9.88
CA GLN A 110 1.84 -23.05 10.74
C GLN A 110 0.67 -23.84 10.18
N LYS A 111 -0.10 -24.47 11.07
CA LYS A 111 -1.33 -25.17 10.67
C LYS A 111 -2.40 -24.12 10.33
N ALA A 112 -2.96 -24.19 9.12
CA ALA A 112 -4.11 -23.36 8.74
C ALA A 112 -5.30 -23.68 9.63
N ARG A 113 -5.92 -22.66 10.20
CA ARG A 113 -7.15 -22.80 10.96
C ARG A 113 -8.35 -22.76 10.01
N GLY A 114 -9.44 -23.43 10.32
CA GLY A 114 -10.64 -23.43 9.48
C GLY A 114 -11.15 -22.01 9.14
N LYS A 115 -11.02 -21.06 10.07
CA LYS A 115 -11.36 -19.65 9.85
C LYS A 115 -10.46 -18.99 8.79
N ASP A 116 -9.16 -19.31 8.76
CA ASP A 116 -8.21 -18.75 7.80
C ASP A 116 -8.55 -19.26 6.39
N ILE A 117 -8.92 -20.54 6.28
CA ILE A 117 -9.35 -21.16 5.00
C ILE A 117 -10.65 -20.51 4.50
N LEU A 118 -11.62 -20.24 5.39
CA LEU A 118 -12.85 -19.53 5.02
C LEU A 118 -12.55 -18.12 4.46
N VAL A 119 -11.68 -17.35 5.11
CA VAL A 119 -11.27 -16.03 4.62
C VAL A 119 -10.66 -16.13 3.22
N VAL A 120 -9.79 -17.12 2.99
CA VAL A 120 -9.19 -17.34 1.66
C VAL A 120 -10.24 -17.68 0.62
N ILE A 121 -11.17 -18.59 0.93
CA ILE A 121 -12.26 -18.98 0.00
C ILE A 121 -13.11 -17.75 -0.37
N PHE A 122 -13.53 -16.96 0.63
CA PHE A 122 -14.31 -15.74 0.37
C PHE A 122 -13.51 -14.69 -0.42
N SER A 123 -12.22 -14.55 -0.17
CA SER A 123 -11.35 -13.67 -0.95
C SER A 123 -11.26 -14.09 -2.41
N ILE A 124 -11.06 -15.39 -2.68
CA ILE A 124 -11.00 -15.93 -4.03
C ILE A 124 -12.35 -15.79 -4.75
N LEU A 125 -13.46 -16.09 -4.06
CA LEU A 125 -14.80 -15.93 -4.61
C LEU A 125 -15.09 -14.47 -4.95
N GLY A 126 -14.72 -13.53 -4.08
CA GLY A 126 -14.87 -12.09 -4.33
C GLY A 126 -14.10 -11.62 -5.55
N VAL A 127 -12.87 -12.10 -5.71
CA VAL A 127 -12.05 -11.83 -6.90
C VAL A 127 -12.65 -12.48 -8.14
N ALA A 128 -13.09 -13.74 -8.05
CA ALA A 128 -13.70 -14.44 -9.18
C ALA A 128 -14.97 -13.72 -9.66
N LEU A 129 -15.86 -13.33 -8.76
CA LEU A 129 -17.08 -12.57 -9.07
C LEU A 129 -16.76 -11.26 -9.78
N PHE A 130 -15.70 -10.56 -9.35
CA PHE A 130 -15.26 -9.32 -9.98
C PHE A 130 -14.79 -9.53 -11.43
N PHE A 131 -14.08 -10.63 -11.73
CA PHE A 131 -13.59 -10.93 -13.08
C PHE A 131 -14.67 -11.52 -14.03
N ILE A 132 -15.82 -11.94 -13.53
CA ILE A 132 -16.95 -12.40 -14.35
C ILE A 132 -17.57 -11.22 -15.12
N ASP A 133 -17.60 -10.04 -14.56
CA ASP A 133 -18.27 -8.86 -15.11
C ASP A 133 -17.32 -8.03 -16.01
N LYS A 134 -16.85 -8.63 -17.13
CA LYS A 134 -16.10 -7.99 -18.24
C LYS A 134 -15.18 -6.83 -17.83
N VAL A 135 -14.37 -7.03 -16.82
CA VAL A 135 -13.34 -6.05 -16.49
C VAL A 135 -12.31 -6.06 -17.62
N GLU A 136 -12.03 -4.88 -18.15
CA GLU A 136 -10.95 -4.72 -19.13
C GLU A 136 -9.70 -5.45 -18.60
N ALA A 137 -9.11 -6.30 -19.45
CA ALA A 137 -7.98 -7.17 -19.04
C ALA A 137 -6.79 -6.38 -18.44
N GLY A 138 -6.78 -5.05 -18.65
CA GLY A 138 -5.70 -4.19 -18.20
C GLY A 138 -4.35 -4.59 -18.81
N SER A 139 -3.29 -3.93 -18.41
CA SER A 139 -1.93 -4.32 -18.79
C SER A 139 -1.48 -5.55 -18.02
N LEU A 140 -0.94 -6.56 -18.71
CA LEU A 140 -0.36 -7.74 -18.09
C LEU A 140 0.71 -7.37 -17.07
N LEU A 141 1.57 -6.40 -17.40
CA LEU A 141 2.62 -5.92 -16.50
C LEU A 141 2.02 -5.28 -15.23
N GLY A 142 0.97 -4.47 -15.37
CA GLY A 142 0.27 -3.86 -14.25
C GLY A 142 -0.38 -4.91 -13.34
N ASN A 143 -0.96 -5.96 -13.91
CA ASN A 143 -1.55 -7.06 -13.15
C ASN A 143 -0.49 -7.87 -12.41
N ILE A 144 0.66 -8.16 -13.04
CA ILE A 144 1.80 -8.81 -12.37
C ILE A 144 2.29 -7.96 -11.20
N LEU A 145 2.43 -6.64 -11.38
CA LEU A 145 2.81 -5.73 -10.30
C LEU A 145 1.75 -5.70 -9.19
N GLY A 146 0.46 -5.81 -9.51
CA GLY A 146 -0.61 -5.93 -8.53
C GLY A 146 -0.45 -7.17 -7.65
N ILE A 147 -0.15 -8.33 -8.25
CA ILE A 147 0.14 -9.58 -7.53
C ILE A 147 1.40 -9.42 -6.67
N CYS A 148 2.49 -8.90 -7.23
CA CYS A 148 3.72 -8.62 -6.48
C CYS A 148 3.47 -7.68 -5.30
N GLY A 149 2.67 -6.62 -5.50
CA GLY A 149 2.24 -5.71 -4.46
C GLY A 149 1.48 -6.43 -3.34
N GLY A 150 0.58 -7.34 -3.68
CA GLY A 150 -0.15 -8.17 -2.71
C GLY A 150 0.76 -9.10 -1.89
N ILE A 151 1.75 -9.72 -2.52
CA ILE A 151 2.76 -10.56 -1.85
C ILE A 151 3.62 -9.72 -0.91
N LEU A 152 4.12 -8.57 -1.38
CA LEU A 152 4.90 -7.64 -0.55
C LEU A 152 4.06 -7.11 0.63
N PHE A 153 2.78 -6.83 0.41
CA PHE A 153 1.87 -6.42 1.47
C PHE A 153 1.69 -7.52 2.52
N ALA A 154 1.56 -8.79 2.10
CA ALA A 154 1.50 -9.93 2.99
C ALA A 154 2.80 -10.08 3.82
N ILE A 155 3.97 -9.92 3.18
CA ILE A 155 5.26 -9.93 3.86
C ILE A 155 5.34 -8.79 4.88
N SER A 156 4.92 -7.58 4.50
CA SER A 156 4.87 -6.42 5.40
C SER A 156 3.99 -6.69 6.61
N PHE A 157 2.80 -7.28 6.40
CA PHE A 157 1.88 -7.62 7.47
C PHE A 157 2.46 -8.65 8.45
N ILE A 158 3.06 -9.73 7.92
CA ILE A 158 3.72 -10.77 8.73
C ILE A 158 4.89 -10.17 9.51
N TYR A 159 5.70 -9.32 8.85
CA TYR A 159 6.83 -8.66 9.48
C TYR A 159 6.39 -7.75 10.62
N ASN A 160 5.40 -6.88 10.39
CA ASN A 160 4.87 -5.96 11.39
C ASN A 160 4.31 -6.67 12.63
N ASN A 161 3.69 -7.83 12.44
CA ASN A 161 3.18 -8.63 13.56
C ASN A 161 4.29 -9.27 14.42
N ARG A 162 5.49 -9.43 13.86
CA ARG A 162 6.64 -10.05 14.55
C ARG A 162 7.65 -9.02 15.06
N ALA A 163 7.70 -7.86 14.44
CA ALA A 163 8.61 -6.79 14.81
C ALA A 163 8.28 -6.26 16.21
N LYS A 164 9.30 -6.21 17.08
CA LYS A 164 9.20 -5.70 18.45
C LYS A 164 9.44 -4.17 18.47
N VAL A 165 8.90 -3.47 17.50
CA VAL A 165 9.05 -2.01 17.35
C VAL A 165 7.67 -1.38 17.15
N ASN A 166 7.52 -0.12 17.58
CA ASN A 166 6.27 0.60 17.34
C ASN A 166 6.04 0.75 15.81
N PRO A 167 4.89 0.31 15.28
CA PRO A 167 4.58 0.38 13.86
C PRO A 167 4.72 1.78 13.23
N LEU A 168 4.53 2.84 14.01
CA LEU A 168 4.74 4.22 13.54
C LEU A 168 6.15 4.49 13.03
N HIS A 169 7.17 3.86 13.64
CA HIS A 169 8.55 4.00 13.15
C HIS A 169 8.75 3.28 11.81
N ILE A 170 8.09 2.14 11.60
CA ILE A 170 8.10 1.42 10.33
C ILE A 170 7.45 2.27 9.24
N VAL A 171 6.30 2.89 9.54
CA VAL A 171 5.61 3.78 8.61
C VAL A 171 6.45 5.01 8.30
N PHE A 172 7.08 5.62 9.31
CA PHE A 172 8.00 6.75 9.12
C PHE A 172 9.13 6.42 8.15
N TRP A 173 9.86 5.33 8.38
CA TRP A 173 10.95 4.89 7.51
C TRP A 173 10.45 4.51 6.11
N GLY A 174 9.29 3.87 6.01
CA GLY A 174 8.67 3.51 4.74
C GLY A 174 8.34 4.73 3.88
N CYS A 175 7.71 5.74 4.47
CA CYS A 175 7.42 6.99 3.79
C CYS A 175 8.70 7.75 3.43
N LEU A 176 9.70 7.76 4.31
CA LEU A 176 10.99 8.40 4.05
C LEU A 176 11.72 7.74 2.87
N PHE A 177 11.82 6.41 2.84
CA PHE A 177 12.45 5.69 1.73
C PHE A 177 11.68 5.86 0.41
N SER A 178 10.34 5.81 0.44
CA SER A 178 9.51 6.13 -0.72
C SER A 178 9.79 7.53 -1.26
N THR A 179 9.96 8.50 -0.37
CA THR A 179 10.32 9.88 -0.74
C THR A 179 11.69 9.93 -1.40
N ILE A 180 12.71 9.33 -0.78
CA ILE A 180 14.08 9.33 -1.29
C ILE A 180 14.17 8.67 -2.67
N ILE A 181 13.50 7.53 -2.86
CA ILE A 181 13.46 6.84 -4.17
C ILE A 181 12.87 7.73 -5.25
N GLY A 182 11.88 8.55 -4.93
CA GLY A 182 11.21 9.39 -5.92
C GLY A 182 11.88 10.73 -6.19
N ILE A 183 12.78 11.22 -5.34
CA ILE A 183 13.47 12.51 -5.55
C ILE A 183 14.13 12.61 -6.94
N PRO A 184 14.91 11.62 -7.44
CA PRO A 184 15.49 11.71 -8.77
C PRO A 184 14.45 11.84 -9.89
N PHE A 185 13.28 11.24 -9.70
CA PHE A 185 12.20 11.25 -10.69
C PHE A 185 11.51 12.61 -10.80
N PHE A 186 11.58 13.47 -9.79
CA PHE A 186 11.12 14.86 -9.92
C PHE A 186 11.95 15.67 -10.93
N PHE A 187 13.23 15.35 -11.06
CA PHE A 187 14.12 16.02 -12.01
C PHE A 187 13.99 15.42 -13.42
N ILE A 188 13.74 14.13 -13.54
CA ILE A 188 13.61 13.42 -14.83
C ILE A 188 12.23 13.66 -15.43
N TYR A 189 11.19 13.67 -14.60
CA TYR A 189 9.78 13.86 -14.97
C TYR A 189 9.19 15.03 -14.17
N PRO A 190 9.57 16.29 -14.51
CA PRO A 190 9.05 17.44 -13.77
C PRO A 190 7.53 17.46 -13.84
N PRO A 191 6.84 17.68 -12.71
CA PRO A 191 5.39 17.75 -12.68
C PRO A 191 4.92 18.98 -13.47
N HIS A 192 4.25 18.75 -14.59
CA HIS A 192 3.58 19.81 -15.35
C HIS A 192 2.23 20.08 -14.68
N PHE A 193 2.13 21.17 -13.93
CA PHE A 193 0.84 21.65 -13.42
C PHE A 193 0.06 22.25 -14.58
N THR A 194 -0.67 21.44 -15.31
CA THR A 194 -1.72 21.95 -16.18
C THR A 194 -2.81 22.51 -15.28
N ALA A 195 -3.07 23.81 -15.40
CA ALA A 195 -4.14 24.45 -14.66
C ALA A 195 -5.42 23.62 -14.85
N LEU A 196 -6.13 23.31 -13.76
CA LEU A 196 -7.42 22.63 -13.73
C LEU A 196 -8.37 23.29 -14.75
N GLY A 197 -8.43 22.79 -15.97
CA GLY A 197 -9.23 23.39 -17.02
C GLY A 197 -9.27 22.66 -18.35
N THR A 198 -8.43 21.67 -18.58
CA THR A 198 -8.53 20.83 -19.79
C THR A 198 -8.60 19.36 -19.41
N VAL A 199 -9.76 18.96 -18.88
CA VAL A 199 -10.22 17.59 -19.09
C VAL A 199 -10.55 17.53 -20.57
N ALA A 200 -9.59 17.13 -21.39
CA ALA A 200 -9.85 16.77 -22.76
C ALA A 200 -10.75 15.53 -22.74
N VAL A 201 -11.92 15.70 -23.37
CA VAL A 201 -12.91 14.71 -23.74
C VAL A 201 -12.26 13.57 -24.51
#